data_617a733b3257d276471f8a63fdb83335
#
_entry.id   617a733b3257d276471f8a63fdb83335
#
_cell.length_a   1.000
_cell.length_b   1.000
_cell.length_c   1.000
_cell.angle_alpha   90.00
_cell.angle_beta   90.00
_cell.angle_gamma   90.00
#
_symmetry.space_group_name_H-M   'P 1'
#
loop_
_entity.id
_entity.type
_entity.pdbx_description
1 polymer ?
#
loop_
_entity_poly.entity_id
_entity_poly.type
_entity_poly.pdbx_seq_one_letter_code
_entity_poly.pdbx_strand_id
1 'polypeptide(L)'
;MTLTHVVLLKWKPGTPDSAVEPGLKKLGQIPLTETYILSYRIGKDLALGRTQTNHDIALVAEFATEEDYHRYATSGLHLEAVGLLKPHLMHRHAVQCHAREWATPCAQRTTPSNKRVFAALVCGVVLGRLLARR
;
A
#
# COMPACT_ATOMS: atom_id res chain seq x y z
N MET A 1 14.26 -4.63 13.59
CA MET A 1 13.23 -5.54 13.08
C MET A 1 11.94 -4.73 12.85
N THR A 2 11.37 -4.77 11.67
CA THR A 2 10.19 -3.95 11.32
C THR A 2 8.95 -4.49 12.02
N LEU A 3 8.19 -3.61 12.67
CA LEU A 3 6.90 -3.92 13.24
C LEU A 3 5.82 -3.71 12.16
N THR A 4 5.00 -4.71 11.94
CA THR A 4 3.82 -4.64 11.05
C THR A 4 2.56 -4.56 11.89
N HIS A 5 1.73 -3.56 11.62
CA HIS A 5 0.43 -3.36 12.23
C HIS A 5 -0.65 -3.60 11.18
N VAL A 6 -1.51 -4.58 11.44
CA VAL A 6 -2.66 -4.90 10.56
C VAL A 6 -3.94 -4.60 11.30
N VAL A 7 -4.87 -3.89 10.65
CA VAL A 7 -6.20 -3.58 11.16
C VAL A 7 -7.25 -3.98 10.16
N LEU A 8 -8.28 -4.64 10.64
CA LEU A 8 -9.47 -4.98 9.87
C LEU A 8 -10.68 -4.32 10.52
N LEU A 9 -11.46 -3.60 9.72
CA LEU A 9 -12.66 -2.90 10.19
C LEU A 9 -13.90 -3.49 9.53
N LYS A 10 -14.91 -3.77 10.36
CA LYS A 10 -16.25 -4.18 9.91
C LYS A 10 -17.26 -3.15 10.35
N TRP A 11 -18.05 -2.64 9.40
CA TRP A 11 -19.10 -1.68 9.70
C TRP A 11 -20.36 -2.35 10.24
N LYS A 12 -21.15 -1.61 10.99
CA LYS A 12 -22.52 -1.99 11.36
C LYS A 12 -23.37 -2.12 10.09
N PRO A 13 -24.31 -3.06 10.04
CA PRO A 13 -25.23 -3.18 8.91
C PRO A 13 -25.93 -1.86 8.60
N GLY A 14 -26.03 -1.53 7.32
CA GLY A 14 -26.68 -0.30 6.87
C GLY A 14 -25.86 0.99 7.02
N THR A 15 -24.59 0.91 7.45
CA THR A 15 -23.72 2.09 7.48
C THR A 15 -23.43 2.57 6.07
N PRO A 16 -23.83 3.81 5.69
CA PRO A 16 -23.54 4.33 4.37
C PRO A 16 -22.07 4.75 4.26
N ASP A 17 -21.50 4.65 3.05
CA ASP A 17 -20.10 5.05 2.78
C ASP A 17 -19.82 6.49 3.24
N SER A 18 -20.79 7.41 3.06
CA SER A 18 -20.65 8.82 3.47
C SER A 18 -20.44 9.02 4.98
N ALA A 19 -20.91 8.09 5.81
CA ALA A 19 -20.73 8.18 7.26
C ALA A 19 -19.30 7.84 7.71
N VAL A 20 -18.60 6.99 6.97
CA VAL A 20 -17.24 6.53 7.31
C VAL A 20 -16.15 7.24 6.50
N GLU A 21 -16.51 7.84 5.38
CA GLU A 21 -15.58 8.54 4.50
C GLU A 21 -14.74 9.60 5.20
N PRO A 22 -15.28 10.47 6.09
CA PRO A 22 -14.45 11.48 6.78
C PRO A 22 -13.33 10.86 7.61
N GLY A 23 -13.61 9.78 8.34
CA GLY A 23 -12.62 9.06 9.14
C GLY A 23 -11.58 8.34 8.28
N LEU A 24 -12.01 7.73 7.16
CA LEU A 24 -11.10 7.07 6.22
C LEU A 24 -10.18 8.07 5.52
N LYS A 25 -10.68 9.27 5.17
CA LYS A 25 -9.86 10.36 4.63
C LYS A 25 -8.80 10.80 5.64
N LYS A 26 -9.15 10.93 6.93
CA LYS A 26 -8.17 11.26 7.96
C LYS A 26 -7.11 10.18 8.11
N LEU A 27 -7.48 8.89 8.12
CA LEU A 27 -6.50 7.80 8.10
C LEU A 27 -5.55 7.91 6.90
N GLY A 28 -6.05 8.23 5.72
CA GLY A 28 -5.24 8.40 4.51
C GLY A 28 -4.30 9.61 4.54
N GLN A 29 -4.54 10.59 5.41
CA GLN A 29 -3.67 11.76 5.59
C GLN A 29 -2.48 11.49 6.53
N ILE A 30 -2.58 10.48 7.40
CA ILE A 30 -1.54 10.19 8.40
C ILE A 30 -0.15 10.05 7.77
N PRO A 31 0.07 9.24 6.71
CA PRO A 31 1.41 9.07 6.15
C PRO A 31 1.96 10.34 5.45
N LEU A 32 1.13 11.35 5.22
CA LEU A 32 1.58 12.64 4.66
C LEU A 32 2.24 13.54 5.70
N THR A 33 1.94 13.33 6.97
CA THR A 33 2.42 14.14 8.10
C THR A 33 3.37 13.38 9.01
N GLU A 34 3.19 12.07 9.14
CA GLU A 34 3.94 11.22 10.06
C GLU A 34 5.08 10.50 9.33
N THR A 35 6.20 11.20 9.15
CA THR A 35 7.35 10.76 8.33
C THR A 35 8.10 9.53 8.86
N TYR A 36 7.84 9.11 10.10
CA TYR A 36 8.43 7.90 10.71
C TYR A 36 7.72 6.60 10.33
N ILE A 37 6.62 6.67 9.61
CA ILE A 37 5.89 5.51 9.09
C ILE A 37 6.61 5.01 7.83
N LEU A 38 7.08 3.76 7.85
CA LEU A 38 7.83 3.18 6.73
C LEU A 38 6.94 2.82 5.54
N SER A 39 5.74 2.30 5.82
CA SER A 39 4.76 1.88 4.81
C SER A 39 3.36 2.04 5.39
N TYR A 40 2.42 2.49 4.58
CA TYR A 40 1.03 2.65 4.99
C TYR A 40 0.09 2.39 3.84
N ARG A 41 -0.76 1.40 3.98
CA ARG A 41 -1.73 1.00 2.97
C ARG A 41 -3.09 0.82 3.60
N ILE A 42 -4.09 1.39 2.99
CA ILE A 42 -5.49 1.24 3.38
C ILE A 42 -6.31 0.91 2.13
N GLY A 43 -7.21 -0.02 2.22
CA GLY A 43 -8.04 -0.45 1.10
C GLY A 43 -9.39 -0.98 1.53
N LYS A 44 -10.37 -0.83 0.65
CA LYS A 44 -11.71 -1.39 0.78
C LYS A 44 -11.71 -2.83 0.25
N ASP A 45 -12.55 -3.69 0.84
CA ASP A 45 -12.78 -5.05 0.35
C ASP A 45 -13.27 -5.01 -1.11
N LEU A 46 -12.66 -5.86 -1.93
CA LEU A 46 -13.03 -6.03 -3.34
C LEU A 46 -14.21 -7.01 -3.54
N ALA A 47 -14.76 -7.53 -2.46
CA ALA A 47 -15.86 -8.49 -2.46
C ALA A 47 -15.55 -9.76 -3.27
N LEU A 48 -14.30 -10.21 -3.28
CA LEU A 48 -13.88 -11.44 -3.93
C LEU A 48 -14.15 -12.66 -3.02
N GLY A 49 -14.88 -13.65 -3.51
CA GLY A 49 -15.17 -14.86 -2.75
C GLY A 49 -16.35 -14.70 -1.75
N ARG A 50 -16.19 -15.27 -0.53
CA ARG A 50 -17.23 -15.24 0.52
C ARG A 50 -17.31 -13.89 1.22
N THR A 51 -18.13 -12.99 0.70
CA THR A 51 -18.21 -11.60 1.16
C THR A 51 -18.87 -11.41 2.53
N GLN A 52 -19.71 -12.34 2.98
CA GLN A 52 -20.45 -12.23 4.24
C GLN A 52 -19.54 -12.20 5.49
N THR A 53 -18.38 -12.84 5.41
CA THR A 53 -17.40 -12.90 6.50
C THR A 53 -16.26 -11.90 6.36
N ASN A 54 -16.16 -11.24 5.21
CA ASN A 54 -15.12 -10.26 4.96
C ASN A 54 -15.31 -9.01 5.84
N HIS A 55 -14.19 -8.39 6.21
CA HIS A 55 -14.20 -7.03 6.74
C HIS A 55 -14.28 -6.04 5.59
N ASP A 56 -14.73 -4.82 5.89
CA ASP A 56 -14.96 -3.81 4.85
C ASP A 56 -13.69 -3.05 4.49
N ILE A 57 -12.78 -2.90 5.46
CA ILE A 57 -11.51 -2.16 5.30
C ILE A 57 -10.36 -2.98 5.86
N ALA A 58 -9.25 -2.99 5.13
CA ALA A 58 -7.95 -3.43 5.61
C ALA A 58 -6.97 -2.25 5.63
N LEU A 59 -6.21 -2.14 6.73
CA LEU A 59 -5.10 -1.22 6.88
C LEU A 59 -3.86 -2.01 7.28
N VAL A 60 -2.74 -1.71 6.61
CA VAL A 60 -1.43 -2.28 6.94
C VAL A 60 -0.43 -1.13 7.04
N ALA A 61 0.20 -1.01 8.19
CA ALA A 61 1.24 -0.02 8.44
C ALA A 61 2.51 -0.70 8.96
N GLU A 62 3.67 -0.17 8.60
CA GLU A 62 4.97 -0.66 9.02
C GLU A 62 5.76 0.44 9.71
N PHE A 63 6.42 0.09 10.82
CA PHE A 63 7.20 0.98 11.66
C PHE A 63 8.59 0.40 11.90
N ALA A 64 9.60 1.25 12.04
CA ALA A 64 10.95 0.80 12.36
C ALA A 64 11.04 0.25 13.78
N THR A 65 10.30 0.84 14.71
CA THR A 65 10.34 0.53 16.14
C THR A 65 8.93 0.44 16.75
N GLU A 66 8.81 -0.17 17.92
CA GLU A 66 7.59 -0.14 18.73
C GLU A 66 7.26 1.28 19.19
N GLU A 67 8.26 2.11 19.45
CA GLU A 67 8.08 3.51 19.83
C GLU A 67 7.38 4.31 18.73
N ASP A 68 7.76 4.12 17.46
CA ASP A 68 7.10 4.74 16.31
C ASP A 68 5.65 4.29 16.21
N TYR A 69 5.36 3.01 16.45
CA TYR A 69 3.98 2.52 16.52
C TYR A 69 3.18 3.21 17.63
N HIS A 70 3.75 3.35 18.83
CA HIS A 70 3.07 4.04 19.94
C HIS A 70 2.83 5.52 19.62
N ARG A 71 3.79 6.17 18.97
CA ARG A 71 3.65 7.54 18.47
C ARG A 71 2.47 7.68 17.52
N TYR A 72 2.39 6.78 16.54
CA TYR A 72 1.25 6.69 15.61
C TYR A 72 -0.07 6.48 16.35
N ALA A 73 -0.14 5.52 17.24
CA ALA A 73 -1.37 5.14 17.95
C ALA A 73 -1.93 6.29 18.81
N THR A 74 -1.08 7.21 19.28
CA THR A 74 -1.43 8.36 20.11
C THR A 74 -1.44 9.68 19.33
N SER A 75 -1.15 9.68 18.03
CA SER A 75 -1.15 10.91 17.23
C SER A 75 -2.55 11.51 17.12
N GLY A 76 -2.62 12.83 17.04
CA GLY A 76 -3.89 13.55 16.95
C GLY A 76 -4.75 13.12 15.77
N LEU A 77 -4.14 12.97 14.57
CA LEU A 77 -4.85 12.52 13.38
C LEU A 77 -5.42 11.11 13.51
N HIS A 78 -4.66 10.19 14.14
CA HIS A 78 -5.15 8.84 14.39
C HIS A 78 -6.33 8.84 15.36
N LEU A 79 -6.23 9.58 16.48
CA LEU A 79 -7.30 9.68 17.47
C LEU A 79 -8.57 10.31 16.90
N GLU A 80 -8.44 11.36 16.09
CA GLU A 80 -9.56 11.97 15.40
C GLU A 80 -10.23 11.00 14.41
N ALA A 81 -9.43 10.29 13.60
CA ALA A 81 -9.95 9.29 12.66
C ALA A 81 -10.70 8.18 13.38
N VAL A 82 -10.12 7.65 14.47
CA VAL A 82 -10.77 6.64 15.32
C VAL A 82 -12.07 7.18 15.91
N GLY A 83 -12.09 8.42 16.38
CA GLY A 83 -13.30 9.07 16.92
C GLY A 83 -14.44 9.12 15.91
N LEU A 84 -14.13 9.43 14.65
CA LEU A 84 -15.11 9.47 13.56
C LEU A 84 -15.62 8.09 13.15
N LEU A 85 -14.76 7.07 13.18
CA LEU A 85 -15.10 5.72 12.72
C LEU A 85 -15.77 4.87 13.79
N LYS A 86 -15.40 5.06 15.05
CA LYS A 86 -15.85 4.25 16.19
C LYS A 86 -17.39 4.07 16.28
N PRO A 87 -18.24 5.08 16.08
CA PRO A 87 -19.70 4.94 16.14
C PRO A 87 -20.25 3.95 15.10
N HIS A 88 -19.55 3.76 14.00
CA HIS A 88 -19.97 2.93 12.87
C HIS A 88 -19.38 1.52 12.90
N LEU A 89 -18.43 1.26 13.78
CA LEU A 89 -17.77 -0.04 13.88
C LEU A 89 -18.67 -1.10 14.52
N MET A 90 -18.83 -2.22 13.83
CA MET A 90 -19.32 -3.49 14.38
C MET A 90 -18.17 -4.27 15.01
N HIS A 91 -17.06 -4.43 14.26
CA HIS A 91 -15.86 -5.11 14.72
C HIS A 91 -14.60 -4.37 14.27
N ARG A 92 -13.60 -4.38 15.15
CA ARG A 92 -12.23 -4.00 14.85
C ARG A 92 -11.32 -5.12 15.32
N HIS A 93 -10.57 -5.70 14.40
CA HIS A 93 -9.51 -6.64 14.72
C HIS A 93 -8.16 -6.01 14.37
N ALA A 94 -7.17 -6.23 15.21
CA ALA A 94 -5.83 -5.73 14.95
C ALA A 94 -4.79 -6.70 15.49
N VAL A 95 -3.64 -6.75 14.83
CA VAL A 95 -2.46 -7.48 15.26
C VAL A 95 -1.21 -6.65 14.97
N GLN A 96 -0.24 -6.75 15.86
CA GLN A 96 1.10 -6.22 15.68
C GLN A 96 2.06 -7.40 15.71
N CYS A 97 2.92 -7.50 14.73
CA CYS A 97 3.88 -8.59 14.62
C CYS A 97 5.19 -8.14 13.96
N HIS A 98 6.23 -8.91 14.20
CA HIS A 98 7.44 -8.85 13.41
C HIS A 98 7.35 -9.92 12.33
N ALA A 99 7.32 -9.52 11.06
CA ALA A 99 6.94 -10.36 9.92
C ALA A 99 7.92 -11.52 9.58
N ARG A 100 8.76 -11.96 10.52
CA ARG A 100 9.94 -12.74 10.19
C ARG A 100 9.91 -14.24 10.45
N GLU A 101 9.00 -14.72 11.30
CA GLU A 101 9.19 -16.07 11.82
C GLU A 101 8.68 -17.21 10.93
N TRP A 102 7.75 -16.93 10.02
CA TRP A 102 7.10 -17.97 9.21
C TRP A 102 7.04 -17.68 7.71
N ALA A 103 7.66 -16.60 7.27
CA ALA A 103 7.71 -16.28 5.85
C ALA A 103 9.02 -16.78 5.23
N THR A 104 8.94 -17.70 4.31
CA THR A 104 10.03 -17.92 3.37
C THR A 104 10.20 -16.63 2.56
N PRO A 105 11.43 -16.07 2.45
CA PRO A 105 11.64 -14.88 1.63
C PRO A 105 11.07 -15.12 0.24
N CYS A 106 10.06 -14.37 -0.12
CA CYS A 106 9.57 -14.37 -1.49
C CYS A 106 10.74 -13.92 -2.36
N ALA A 107 11.17 -14.77 -3.30
CA ALA A 107 12.14 -14.35 -4.29
C ALA A 107 11.61 -13.05 -4.90
N GLN A 108 12.36 -11.97 -4.72
CA GLN A 108 12.00 -10.69 -5.31
C GLN A 108 11.80 -10.95 -6.79
N ARG A 109 10.58 -10.86 -7.27
CA ARG A 109 10.34 -10.80 -8.70
C ARG A 109 11.01 -9.51 -9.14
N THR A 110 12.23 -9.65 -9.65
CA THR A 110 12.82 -8.58 -10.44
C THR A 110 11.85 -8.38 -11.59
N THR A 111 11.04 -7.34 -11.52
CA THR A 111 10.34 -6.86 -12.72
C THR A 111 11.44 -6.66 -13.74
N PRO A 112 11.37 -7.34 -14.90
CA PRO A 112 12.36 -7.11 -15.93
C PRO A 112 12.31 -5.61 -16.21
N SER A 113 13.40 -4.93 -15.88
CA SER A 113 13.60 -3.54 -16.25
C SER A 113 13.43 -3.51 -17.76
N ASN A 114 12.34 -2.92 -18.22
CA ASN A 114 12.07 -2.71 -19.63
C ASN A 114 13.03 -1.61 -20.12
N LYS A 115 14.32 -1.91 -20.05
CA LYS A 115 15.33 -1.19 -20.79
C LYS A 115 15.01 -1.47 -22.26
N ARG A 116 14.16 -0.61 -22.84
CA ARG A 116 14.09 -0.49 -24.29
C ARG A 116 15.51 -0.21 -24.73
N VAL A 117 16.19 -1.26 -25.19
CA VAL A 117 17.41 -1.13 -25.95
C VAL A 117 16.96 -0.46 -27.25
N PHE A 118 17.14 0.85 -27.31
CA PHE A 118 17.14 1.54 -28.58
C PHE A 118 18.35 1.00 -29.34
N ALA A 119 18.15 -0.06 -30.10
CA ALA A 119 19.08 -0.45 -31.12
C ALA A 119 19.07 0.69 -32.13
N ALA A 120 20.06 1.55 -32.02
CA ALA A 120 20.35 2.51 -33.10
C ALA A 120 20.68 1.69 -34.35
N LEU A 121 19.74 1.66 -35.27
CA LEU A 121 19.97 1.22 -36.65
C LEU A 121 20.93 2.22 -37.25
N VAL A 122 22.22 1.92 -37.19
CA VAL A 122 23.22 2.59 -38.00
C VAL A 122 23.01 2.07 -39.40
N CYS A 123 22.25 2.87 -40.19
CA CYS A 123 22.11 2.66 -41.61
C CYS A 123 23.46 2.95 -42.26
N GLY A 124 24.23 1.88 -42.49
CA GLY A 124 25.47 1.96 -43.24
C GLY A 124 25.14 2.30 -44.71
N VAL A 125 25.35 3.54 -45.09
CA VAL A 125 25.34 3.94 -46.46
C VAL A 125 26.61 3.39 -47.11
N VAL A 126 26.48 2.29 -47.82
CA VAL A 126 27.54 1.78 -48.71
C VAL A 126 27.55 2.66 -49.94
N LEU A 127 28.53 3.55 -50.00
CA LEU A 127 28.85 4.26 -51.24
C LEU A 127 29.45 3.29 -52.23
N GLY A 128 28.64 2.79 -53.16
CA GLY A 128 29.09 2.10 -54.35
C GLY A 128 29.82 3.07 -55.26
N ARG A 129 31.10 2.97 -55.33
CA ARG A 129 31.90 3.62 -56.39
C ARG A 129 31.58 2.99 -57.74
N LEU A 130 30.88 3.73 -58.57
CA LEU A 130 30.73 3.42 -59.94
C LEU A 130 32.02 3.88 -60.68
N LEU A 131 32.82 2.90 -61.01
CA LEU A 131 33.96 3.15 -61.97
C LEU A 131 33.40 3.30 -63.36
N ALA A 132 33.41 4.50 -63.87
CA ALA A 132 33.25 4.78 -65.31
C ALA A 132 34.53 4.41 -66.04
N ARG A 133 34.45 3.55 -67.06
CA ARG A 133 35.40 3.39 -68.09
C ARG A 133 34.71 3.49 -69.45
N ARG A 134 35.16 4.49 -70.16
CA ARG A 134 35.05 4.78 -71.59
C ARG A 134 33.67 5.08 -72.16
#